data_41ca755b7f2300c011cea80cc34310d2
#
_entry.id   41ca755b7f2300c011cea80cc34310d2
#
_cell.length_a   1.000
_cell.length_b   1.000
_cell.length_c   1.000
_cell.angle_alpha   90.00
_cell.angle_beta   90.00
_cell.angle_gamma   90.00
#
_symmetry.space_group_name_H-M   'P 1'
#
loop_
_entity.id
_entity.type
_entity.pdbx_description
1 polymer ?
#
loop_
_entity_poly.entity_id
_entity_poly.type
_entity_poly.pdbx_seq_one_letter_code
_entity_poly.pdbx_strand_id
1 'polypeptide(L)'
;MSETSHDDDLTARLERISTRIAQLPCPEPEPPSPELELIRRLLEVPEEPEPHWGPPLSEAELVECEQRLGVSLPEDYRAFLTRVTRGGNWPFCLVWEPGEGNSEFGGGLRPDLPFPYTDSDPLVIAESNRQEYEERLSSGAVNHGFVPLSTDGCGMNYILVVTAADPSAIGTVWAHDLPDDLGIRPLHDPDTGRPMRFLDWMERSMDRCCALLEDGEEFYFLHAFARPPM
;
A
#
# COMPACT_ATOMS: atom_id res chain seq x y z
N MET A 1 15.99 -18.46 -18.38
CA MET A 1 14.78 -17.72 -18.80
C MET A 1 15.29 -16.42 -19.39
N SER A 2 14.89 -16.05 -20.58
CA SER A 2 15.42 -14.87 -21.28
C SER A 2 14.76 -13.59 -20.77
N GLU A 3 15.46 -12.46 -20.80
CA GLU A 3 14.96 -11.12 -20.43
C GLU A 3 13.64 -10.79 -21.16
N THR A 4 13.48 -11.20 -22.40
CA THR A 4 12.24 -11.02 -23.18
C THR A 4 11.01 -11.66 -22.55
N SER A 5 11.15 -12.82 -21.90
CA SER A 5 10.01 -13.52 -21.26
C SER A 5 9.56 -12.83 -19.98
N HIS A 6 10.44 -12.12 -19.29
CA HIS A 6 10.10 -11.39 -18.06
C HIS A 6 9.36 -10.08 -18.37
N ASP A 7 9.82 -9.33 -19.36
CA ASP A 7 9.21 -8.07 -19.79
C ASP A 7 7.80 -8.30 -20.42
N ASP A 8 7.65 -9.38 -21.17
CA ASP A 8 6.34 -9.79 -21.72
C ASP A 8 5.33 -10.11 -20.60
N ASP A 9 5.75 -10.81 -19.54
CA ASP A 9 4.89 -11.13 -18.39
C ASP A 9 4.53 -9.87 -17.60
N LEU A 10 5.51 -9.01 -17.32
CA LEU A 10 5.28 -7.73 -16.64
C LEU A 10 4.26 -6.87 -17.40
N THR A 11 4.43 -6.75 -18.71
CA THR A 11 3.52 -5.97 -19.56
C THR A 11 2.10 -6.53 -19.52
N ALA A 12 1.94 -7.84 -19.65
CA ALA A 12 0.63 -8.48 -19.59
C ALA A 12 -0.06 -8.31 -18.23
N ARG A 13 0.69 -8.32 -17.13
CA ARG A 13 0.16 -8.06 -15.77
C ARG A 13 -0.34 -6.62 -15.63
N LEU A 14 0.45 -5.64 -16.06
CA LEU A 14 0.08 -4.24 -16.02
C LEU A 14 -1.16 -3.93 -16.87
N GLU A 15 -1.29 -4.53 -18.05
CA GLU A 15 -2.46 -4.40 -18.90
C GLU A 15 -3.73 -4.96 -18.23
N ARG A 16 -3.61 -6.11 -17.54
CA ARG A 16 -4.74 -6.68 -16.77
C ARG A 16 -5.17 -5.75 -15.65
N ILE A 17 -4.24 -5.20 -14.88
CA ILE A 17 -4.52 -4.27 -13.78
C ILE A 17 -5.19 -3.00 -14.35
N SER A 18 -4.62 -2.42 -15.39
CA SER A 18 -5.17 -1.21 -16.05
C SER A 18 -6.60 -1.44 -16.55
N THR A 19 -6.85 -2.61 -17.18
CA THR A 19 -8.19 -2.98 -17.65
C THR A 19 -9.18 -3.09 -16.50
N ARG A 20 -8.78 -3.69 -15.39
CA ARG A 20 -9.63 -3.83 -14.20
C ARG A 20 -9.94 -2.47 -13.56
N ILE A 21 -8.94 -1.62 -13.39
CA ILE A 21 -9.14 -0.25 -12.89
C ILE A 21 -10.16 0.49 -13.74
N ALA A 22 -10.09 0.38 -15.07
CA ALA A 22 -11.02 1.04 -15.98
C ALA A 22 -12.45 0.44 -15.94
N GLN A 23 -12.60 -0.79 -15.48
CA GLN A 23 -13.89 -1.48 -15.36
C GLN A 23 -14.55 -1.32 -13.98
N LEU A 24 -13.80 -0.88 -12.99
CA LEU A 24 -14.33 -0.68 -11.65
C LEU A 24 -15.42 0.41 -11.70
N PRO A 25 -16.62 0.14 -11.15
CA PRO A 25 -17.65 1.15 -11.08
C PRO A 25 -17.14 2.30 -10.20
N CYS A 26 -17.26 3.52 -10.69
CA CYS A 26 -17.16 4.70 -9.83
C CYS A 26 -18.51 4.82 -9.12
N PRO A 27 -18.63 4.50 -7.82
CA PRO A 27 -19.88 4.68 -7.12
C PRO A 27 -20.23 6.16 -7.14
N GLU A 28 -21.50 6.45 -7.46
CA GLU A 28 -21.99 7.81 -7.28
C GLU A 28 -21.86 8.16 -5.79
N PRO A 29 -21.22 9.27 -5.46
CA PRO A 29 -21.08 9.69 -4.07
C PRO A 29 -22.49 9.85 -3.48
N GLU A 30 -22.77 9.16 -2.38
CA GLU A 30 -24.00 9.40 -1.67
C GLU A 30 -24.05 10.87 -1.22
N PRO A 31 -25.15 11.57 -1.48
CA PRO A 31 -25.26 12.95 -1.03
C PRO A 31 -25.08 12.98 0.50
N PRO A 32 -24.19 13.83 1.01
CA PRO A 32 -23.94 13.90 2.45
C PRO A 32 -25.26 14.21 3.19
N SER A 33 -25.45 13.64 4.36
CA SER A 33 -26.61 14.00 5.18
C SER A 33 -26.60 15.52 5.45
N PRO A 34 -27.75 16.17 5.61
CA PRO A 34 -27.83 17.60 5.89
C PRO A 34 -27.01 18.03 7.11
N GLU A 35 -26.88 17.14 8.11
CA GLU A 35 -26.06 17.37 9.30
C GLU A 35 -24.58 17.33 8.96
N LEU A 36 -24.16 16.40 8.16
CA LEU A 36 -22.76 16.25 7.72
C LEU A 36 -22.35 17.45 6.84
N GLU A 37 -23.24 17.87 5.94
CA GLU A 37 -23.04 19.07 5.12
C GLU A 37 -22.87 20.34 5.98
N LEU A 38 -23.69 20.48 7.01
CA LEU A 38 -23.59 21.59 7.94
C LEU A 38 -22.27 21.56 8.71
N ILE A 39 -21.84 20.39 9.19
CA ILE A 39 -20.58 20.22 9.91
C ILE A 39 -19.40 20.53 8.99
N ARG A 40 -19.39 20.04 7.75
CA ARG A 40 -18.36 20.34 6.75
C ARG A 40 -18.23 21.84 6.50
N ARG A 41 -19.36 22.54 6.33
CA ARG A 41 -19.39 24.01 6.18
C ARG A 41 -18.87 24.76 7.40
N LEU A 42 -19.25 24.32 8.59
CA LEU A 42 -18.83 24.99 9.84
C LEU A 42 -17.35 24.81 10.14
N LEU A 43 -16.79 23.66 9.75
CA LEU A 43 -15.39 23.32 10.00
C LEU A 43 -14.48 23.62 8.80
N GLU A 44 -15.04 24.18 7.70
CA GLU A 44 -14.32 24.43 6.45
C GLU A 44 -13.58 23.17 5.95
N VAL A 45 -14.18 21.98 6.17
CA VAL A 45 -13.61 20.72 5.72
C VAL A 45 -13.72 20.65 4.20
N PRO A 46 -12.61 20.43 3.47
CA PRO A 46 -12.66 20.27 2.02
C PRO A 46 -13.62 19.14 1.60
N GLU A 47 -14.24 19.27 0.44
CA GLU A 47 -14.94 18.14 -0.16
C GLU A 47 -13.95 16.98 -0.32
N GLU A 48 -14.38 15.76 0.08
CA GLU A 48 -13.57 14.58 -0.19
C GLU A 48 -13.40 14.47 -1.71
N PRO A 49 -12.17 14.21 -2.18
CA PRO A 49 -11.94 14.07 -3.60
C PRO A 49 -12.82 12.93 -4.15
N GLU A 50 -13.43 13.17 -5.32
CA GLU A 50 -14.15 12.09 -6.01
C GLU A 50 -13.21 10.88 -6.20
N PRO A 51 -13.72 9.65 -6.07
CA PRO A 51 -12.92 8.45 -6.33
C PRO A 51 -12.33 8.52 -7.73
N HIS A 52 -11.04 8.61 -7.85
CA HIS A 52 -10.38 8.66 -9.16
C HIS A 52 -8.96 8.07 -9.09
N TRP A 53 -8.53 7.54 -10.21
CA TRP A 53 -7.16 7.15 -10.44
C TRP A 53 -6.44 8.26 -11.20
N GLY A 54 -5.29 8.68 -10.69
CA GLY A 54 -4.46 9.69 -11.32
C GLY A 54 -3.86 9.19 -12.64
N PRO A 55 -3.41 10.08 -13.55
CA PRO A 55 -2.67 9.66 -14.73
C PRO A 55 -1.33 9.03 -14.33
N PRO A 56 -0.73 8.19 -15.20
CA PRO A 56 0.63 7.69 -14.98
C PRO A 56 1.65 8.82 -14.82
N LEU A 57 2.70 8.54 -14.05
CA LEU A 57 3.87 9.43 -13.98
C LEU A 57 4.66 9.39 -15.29
N SER A 58 5.20 10.52 -15.72
CA SER A 58 6.28 10.52 -16.69
C SER A 58 7.57 9.99 -16.06
N GLU A 59 8.51 9.52 -16.88
CA GLU A 59 9.83 9.09 -16.39
C GLU A 59 10.57 10.22 -15.64
N ALA A 60 10.37 11.48 -16.03
CA ALA A 60 10.98 12.62 -15.36
C ALA A 60 10.41 12.83 -13.94
N GLU A 61 9.08 12.74 -13.79
CA GLU A 61 8.41 12.83 -12.48
C GLU A 61 8.82 11.67 -11.59
N LEU A 62 8.93 10.44 -12.14
CA LEU A 62 9.39 9.28 -11.38
C LEU A 62 10.82 9.47 -10.87
N VAL A 63 11.75 9.93 -11.71
CA VAL A 63 13.14 10.21 -11.31
C VAL A 63 13.19 11.29 -10.23
N GLU A 64 12.40 12.36 -10.35
CA GLU A 64 12.30 13.40 -9.32
C GLU A 64 11.77 12.83 -8.00
N CYS A 65 10.78 11.95 -8.06
CA CYS A 65 10.25 11.26 -6.89
C CYS A 65 11.33 10.40 -6.21
N GLU A 66 12.06 9.58 -6.95
CA GLU A 66 13.16 8.75 -6.43
C GLU A 66 14.29 9.59 -5.82
N GLN A 67 14.64 10.73 -6.43
CA GLN A 67 15.60 11.68 -5.88
C GLN A 67 15.13 12.26 -4.55
N ARG A 68 13.84 12.62 -4.44
CA ARG A 68 13.24 13.14 -3.21
C ARG A 68 13.22 12.09 -2.09
N LEU A 69 12.93 10.84 -2.44
CA LEU A 69 12.93 9.71 -1.50
C LEU A 69 14.34 9.22 -1.15
N GLY A 70 15.34 9.52 -1.98
CA GLY A 70 16.72 9.06 -1.80
C GLY A 70 16.93 7.58 -2.13
N VAL A 71 16.01 6.96 -2.88
CA VAL A 71 16.04 5.53 -3.23
C VAL A 71 15.57 5.30 -4.66
N SER A 72 15.96 4.16 -5.23
CA SER A 72 15.34 3.64 -6.47
C SER A 72 14.18 2.72 -6.10
N LEU A 73 13.04 2.90 -6.75
CA LEU A 73 11.87 2.06 -6.55
C LEU A 73 12.02 0.70 -7.26
N PRO A 74 11.40 -0.37 -6.76
CA PRO A 74 11.37 -1.67 -7.43
C PRO A 74 10.80 -1.59 -8.85
N GLU A 75 11.33 -2.42 -9.76
CA GLU A 75 11.04 -2.36 -11.20
C GLU A 75 9.54 -2.51 -11.51
N ASP A 76 8.87 -3.45 -10.87
CA ASP A 76 7.44 -3.71 -11.05
C ASP A 76 6.57 -2.53 -10.56
N TYR A 77 6.96 -1.88 -9.46
CA TYR A 77 6.29 -0.68 -8.98
C TYR A 77 6.55 0.54 -9.88
N ARG A 78 7.79 0.74 -10.34
CA ARG A 78 8.13 1.79 -11.34
C ARG A 78 7.28 1.63 -12.60
N ALA A 79 7.20 0.40 -13.12
CA ALA A 79 6.42 0.11 -14.32
C ALA A 79 4.91 0.37 -14.11
N PHE A 80 4.37 0.05 -12.93
CA PHE A 80 2.99 0.39 -12.56
C PHE A 80 2.78 1.91 -12.55
N LEU A 81 3.65 2.66 -11.89
CA LEU A 81 3.54 4.11 -11.78
C LEU A 81 3.61 4.83 -13.13
N THR A 82 4.40 4.31 -14.08
CA THR A 82 4.61 4.95 -15.39
C THR A 82 3.67 4.46 -16.47
N ARG A 83 3.05 3.28 -16.32
CA ARG A 83 2.20 2.70 -17.35
C ARG A 83 0.73 2.59 -16.96
N VAL A 84 0.41 2.60 -15.66
CA VAL A 84 -0.97 2.43 -15.17
C VAL A 84 -1.48 3.68 -14.49
N THR A 85 -0.92 4.06 -13.34
CA THR A 85 -1.38 5.21 -12.55
C THR A 85 -0.34 5.64 -11.52
N ARG A 86 -0.29 6.93 -11.19
CA ARG A 86 0.50 7.43 -10.06
C ARG A 86 -0.06 7.08 -8.69
N GLY A 87 -1.31 6.67 -8.62
CA GLY A 87 -2.06 6.41 -7.43
C GLY A 87 -3.51 6.83 -7.62
N GLY A 88 -4.30 6.66 -6.60
CA GLY A 88 -5.70 7.05 -6.66
C GLY A 88 -6.48 6.68 -5.43
N ASN A 89 -7.63 7.29 -5.31
CA ASN A 89 -8.60 7.00 -4.28
C ASN A 89 -9.77 6.26 -4.92
N TRP A 90 -9.99 5.03 -4.50
CA TRP A 90 -11.17 4.28 -4.86
C TRP A 90 -11.89 3.89 -3.56
N PRO A 91 -13.21 3.70 -3.53
CA PRO A 91 -13.98 3.58 -2.28
C PRO A 91 -13.44 2.58 -1.27
N PHE A 92 -12.54 1.70 -1.68
CA PHE A 92 -12.07 0.57 -0.88
C PHE A 92 -10.55 0.46 -0.79
N CYS A 93 -9.82 1.33 -1.48
CA CYS A 93 -8.37 1.26 -1.53
C CYS A 93 -7.81 2.63 -1.91
N LEU A 94 -7.15 3.26 -0.99
CA LEU A 94 -6.32 4.42 -1.29
C LEU A 94 -4.94 3.93 -1.64
N VAL A 95 -4.52 4.09 -2.88
CA VAL A 95 -3.12 3.86 -3.30
C VAL A 95 -2.43 5.20 -3.38
N TRP A 96 -1.49 5.42 -2.50
CA TRP A 96 -0.76 6.68 -2.43
C TRP A 96 0.20 6.86 -3.60
N GLU A 97 0.33 8.09 -4.06
CA GLU A 97 1.46 8.50 -4.88
C GLU A 97 2.76 8.36 -4.07
N PRO A 98 3.88 7.90 -4.67
CA PRO A 98 5.13 7.75 -3.94
C PRO A 98 5.57 9.05 -3.25
N GLY A 99 5.73 8.97 -1.92
CA GLY A 99 6.03 10.13 -1.07
C GLY A 99 4.81 10.78 -0.41
N GLU A 100 3.60 10.38 -0.76
CA GLU A 100 2.40 10.65 0.03
C GLU A 100 2.29 9.67 1.21
N GLY A 101 1.32 9.88 2.10
CA GLY A 101 1.13 9.01 3.27
C GLY A 101 2.19 9.15 4.37
N ASN A 102 3.21 9.98 4.19
CA ASN A 102 4.29 10.15 5.18
C ASN A 102 3.79 10.68 6.53
N SER A 103 2.66 11.39 6.54
CA SER A 103 2.03 11.91 7.77
C SER A 103 1.53 10.79 8.67
N GLU A 104 1.09 9.65 8.10
CA GLU A 104 0.64 8.47 8.83
C GLU A 104 1.76 7.85 9.68
N PHE A 105 3.02 8.11 9.31
CA PHE A 105 4.21 7.61 9.99
C PHE A 105 4.90 8.68 10.86
N GLY A 106 4.19 9.73 11.23
CA GLY A 106 4.70 10.79 12.12
C GLY A 106 5.84 11.63 11.55
N GLY A 107 6.02 11.64 10.22
CA GLY A 107 7.06 12.41 9.53
C GLY A 107 8.49 11.87 9.69
N GLY A 108 8.66 10.70 10.31
CA GLY A 108 9.97 10.08 10.55
C GLY A 108 10.38 9.05 9.51
N LEU A 109 9.73 9.00 8.36
CA LEU A 109 10.00 8.00 7.33
C LEU A 109 11.39 8.17 6.70
N ARG A 110 12.16 7.07 6.66
CA ARG A 110 13.52 7.01 6.14
C ARG A 110 13.66 5.84 5.14
N PRO A 111 13.15 6.01 3.91
CA PRO A 111 13.24 4.99 2.87
C PRO A 111 14.68 4.64 2.50
N ASP A 112 15.60 5.58 2.70
CA ASP A 112 17.04 5.49 2.42
C ASP A 112 17.81 4.62 3.42
N LEU A 113 17.23 4.29 4.57
CA LEU A 113 17.83 3.41 5.57
C LEU A 113 17.31 1.97 5.40
N PRO A 114 18.14 0.94 5.71
CA PRO A 114 17.71 -0.44 5.55
C PRO A 114 16.48 -0.79 6.40
N PHE A 115 15.52 -1.47 5.80
CA PHE A 115 14.38 -2.09 6.48
C PHE A 115 14.90 -3.13 7.47
N PRO A 116 14.54 -3.04 8.75
CA PRO A 116 15.21 -3.82 9.79
C PRO A 116 14.64 -5.22 10.00
N TYR A 117 13.52 -5.54 9.34
CA TYR A 117 12.79 -6.79 9.56
C TYR A 117 13.00 -7.78 8.42
N THR A 118 12.86 -9.07 8.75
CA THR A 118 12.89 -10.17 7.79
C THR A 118 11.64 -11.03 7.95
N ASP A 119 11.37 -11.88 6.96
CA ASP A 119 10.26 -12.83 7.00
C ASP A 119 10.29 -13.73 8.26
N SER A 120 11.50 -14.07 8.71
CA SER A 120 11.71 -14.89 9.92
C SER A 120 11.78 -14.09 11.23
N ASP A 121 11.93 -12.76 11.16
CA ASP A 121 11.98 -11.86 12.32
C ASP A 121 11.18 -10.58 12.06
N PRO A 122 9.86 -10.69 11.94
CA PRO A 122 8.96 -9.54 11.83
C PRO A 122 8.83 -8.81 13.18
N LEU A 123 8.30 -7.60 13.18
CA LEU A 123 7.91 -6.94 14.43
C LEU A 123 6.49 -7.37 14.80
N VAL A 124 6.36 -8.31 15.71
CA VAL A 124 5.06 -8.81 16.18
C VAL A 124 4.97 -8.61 17.68
N ILE A 125 3.82 -8.09 18.13
CA ILE A 125 3.56 -7.97 19.56
C ILE A 125 3.08 -9.29 20.12
N ALA A 126 3.71 -9.68 21.22
CA ALA A 126 3.21 -10.69 22.13
C ALA A 126 3.43 -10.19 23.56
N GLU A 127 2.61 -10.67 24.50
CA GLU A 127 2.77 -10.30 25.90
C GLU A 127 4.18 -10.63 26.45
N SER A 128 4.79 -11.69 25.90
CA SER A 128 6.15 -12.13 26.27
C SER A 128 7.29 -11.26 25.74
N ASN A 129 7.06 -10.39 24.74
CA ASN A 129 8.10 -9.57 24.10
C ASN A 129 7.78 -8.07 24.12
N ARG A 130 6.80 -7.62 24.90
CA ARG A 130 6.36 -6.21 24.93
C ARG A 130 7.50 -5.22 25.15
N GLN A 131 8.43 -5.51 26.06
CA GLN A 131 9.57 -4.63 26.30
C GLN A 131 10.48 -4.49 25.07
N GLU A 132 10.80 -5.60 24.41
CA GLU A 132 11.60 -5.59 23.17
C GLU A 132 10.88 -4.84 22.05
N TYR A 133 9.58 -5.02 21.94
CA TYR A 133 8.75 -4.29 20.99
C TYR A 133 8.81 -2.79 21.23
N GLU A 134 8.63 -2.33 22.48
CA GLU A 134 8.70 -0.91 22.85
C GLU A 134 10.10 -0.31 22.57
N GLU A 135 11.16 -1.09 22.79
CA GLU A 135 12.53 -0.70 22.46
C GLU A 135 12.72 -0.53 20.94
N ARG A 136 12.19 -1.46 20.13
CA ARG A 136 12.21 -1.35 18.66
C ARG A 136 11.41 -0.14 18.17
N LEU A 137 10.21 0.11 18.71
CA LEU A 137 9.42 1.30 18.41
C LEU A 137 10.20 2.59 18.73
N SER A 138 10.76 2.67 19.92
CA SER A 138 11.47 3.87 20.39
C SER A 138 12.76 4.14 19.62
N SER A 139 13.34 3.14 18.95
CA SER A 139 14.52 3.30 18.10
C SER A 139 14.28 4.14 16.85
N GLY A 140 13.01 4.32 16.44
CA GLY A 140 12.61 4.96 15.19
C GLY A 140 12.84 4.10 13.95
N ALA A 141 13.46 2.93 14.08
CA ALA A 141 13.76 2.04 12.96
C ALA A 141 12.50 1.42 12.32
N VAL A 142 11.36 1.50 13.00
CA VAL A 142 10.05 1.08 12.49
C VAL A 142 9.64 1.81 11.21
N ASN A 143 10.26 2.96 10.92
CA ASN A 143 9.97 3.81 9.76
C ASN A 143 11.08 3.76 8.69
N HIS A 144 11.93 2.73 8.68
CA HIS A 144 13.05 2.62 7.75
C HIS A 144 12.75 1.68 6.58
N GLY A 145 13.32 1.99 5.39
CA GLY A 145 13.48 1.09 4.27
C GLY A 145 12.25 0.80 3.43
N PHE A 146 11.19 1.56 3.59
CA PHE A 146 9.96 1.36 2.83
C PHE A 146 9.32 2.67 2.35
N VAL A 147 8.40 2.55 1.43
CA VAL A 147 7.46 3.60 1.05
C VAL A 147 6.03 3.16 1.37
N PRO A 148 5.15 4.09 1.82
CA PRO A 148 3.73 3.80 1.96
C PRO A 148 3.11 3.43 0.61
N LEU A 149 2.25 2.41 0.59
CA LEU A 149 1.47 2.03 -0.60
C LEU A 149 0.01 2.41 -0.46
N SER A 150 -0.59 2.08 0.68
CA SER A 150 -2.03 2.14 0.86
C SER A 150 -2.38 2.16 2.34
N THR A 151 -3.58 2.62 2.65
CA THR A 151 -4.19 2.45 3.96
C THR A 151 -5.60 1.91 3.79
N ASP A 152 -6.04 1.13 4.77
CA ASP A 152 -7.44 0.73 4.90
C ASP A 152 -8.21 1.60 5.91
N GLY A 153 -7.56 2.65 6.39
CA GLY A 153 -8.02 3.47 7.51
C GLY A 153 -7.64 2.83 8.86
N CYS A 154 -8.13 3.40 9.94
CA CYS A 154 -7.91 2.89 11.32
C CYS A 154 -6.43 2.63 11.70
N GLY A 155 -5.46 3.15 10.93
CA GLY A 155 -4.03 3.02 11.21
C GLY A 155 -3.36 1.77 10.66
N MET A 156 -4.09 0.89 9.95
CA MET A 156 -3.47 -0.19 9.20
C MET A 156 -3.01 0.29 7.83
N ASN A 157 -1.74 0.12 7.56
CA ASN A 157 -1.10 0.55 6.33
C ASN A 157 -0.43 -0.63 5.62
N TYR A 158 -0.34 -0.53 4.30
CA TYR A 158 0.48 -1.38 3.47
C TYR A 158 1.71 -0.62 3.03
N ILE A 159 2.86 -1.26 3.14
CA ILE A 159 4.15 -0.67 2.84
C ILE A 159 4.91 -1.53 1.84
N LEU A 160 5.69 -0.88 0.98
CA LEU A 160 6.58 -1.53 0.02
C LEU A 160 8.03 -1.37 0.48
N VAL A 161 8.73 -2.46 0.68
CA VAL A 161 10.15 -2.43 1.03
C VAL A 161 10.97 -1.99 -0.18
N VAL A 162 11.76 -0.92 -0.01
CA VAL A 162 12.59 -0.33 -1.08
C VAL A 162 14.08 -0.37 -0.77
N THR A 163 14.45 -0.48 0.50
CA THR A 163 15.85 -0.61 0.94
C THR A 163 15.93 -1.65 2.05
N ALA A 164 16.74 -2.67 1.89
CA ALA A 164 16.93 -3.72 2.90
C ALA A 164 18.34 -4.27 2.87
N ALA A 165 18.78 -4.84 4.01
CA ALA A 165 20.05 -5.55 4.08
C ALA A 165 20.01 -6.87 3.29
N ASP A 166 18.86 -7.54 3.29
CA ASP A 166 18.59 -8.69 2.42
C ASP A 166 17.90 -8.21 1.13
N PRO A 167 18.55 -8.29 -0.03
CA PRO A 167 17.97 -7.86 -1.30
C PRO A 167 16.69 -8.60 -1.68
N SER A 168 16.44 -9.79 -1.13
CA SER A 168 15.22 -10.55 -1.43
C SER A 168 13.96 -9.91 -0.83
N ALA A 169 14.12 -9.09 0.21
CA ALA A 169 13.02 -8.33 0.80
C ALA A 169 12.58 -7.13 -0.05
N ILE A 170 13.47 -6.60 -0.91
CA ILE A 170 13.16 -5.43 -1.75
C ILE A 170 12.04 -5.79 -2.75
N GLY A 171 11.01 -4.95 -2.79
CA GLY A 171 9.81 -5.16 -3.62
C GLY A 171 8.75 -6.05 -2.98
N THR A 172 8.92 -6.47 -1.72
CA THR A 172 7.88 -7.18 -0.96
C THR A 172 6.95 -6.21 -0.26
N VAL A 173 5.69 -6.61 -0.11
CA VAL A 173 4.65 -5.83 0.57
C VAL A 173 4.45 -6.36 1.98
N TRP A 174 4.33 -5.44 2.92
CA TRP A 174 4.15 -5.72 4.33
C TRP A 174 2.94 -4.97 4.88
N ALA A 175 2.30 -5.53 5.89
CA ALA A 175 1.34 -4.83 6.73
C ALA A 175 2.10 -4.09 7.84
N HIS A 176 1.75 -2.82 8.05
CA HIS A 176 2.26 -1.96 9.12
C HIS A 176 1.07 -1.51 9.95
N ASP A 177 0.89 -2.17 11.09
CA ASP A 177 -0.28 -2.05 11.95
C ASP A 177 0.17 -1.93 13.41
N LEU A 178 0.63 -0.74 13.76
CA LEU A 178 1.06 -0.44 15.12
C LEU A 178 -0.10 -0.08 16.06
N PRO A 179 -1.14 0.63 15.61
CA PRO A 179 -2.24 1.03 16.49
C PRO A 179 -3.02 -0.15 17.08
N ASP A 180 -3.21 -1.22 16.29
CA ASP A 180 -3.92 -2.42 16.75
C ASP A 180 -2.99 -3.47 17.37
N ASP A 181 -1.74 -3.06 17.63
CA ASP A 181 -0.73 -3.94 18.22
C ASP A 181 -0.42 -5.21 17.38
N LEU A 182 -0.70 -5.21 16.08
CA LEU A 182 -0.39 -6.32 15.20
C LEU A 182 1.05 -6.30 14.66
N GLY A 183 1.69 -5.12 14.72
CA GLY A 183 3.10 -4.94 14.38
C GLY A 183 3.38 -4.73 12.89
N ILE A 184 4.60 -5.09 12.46
CA ILE A 184 5.05 -4.98 11.07
C ILE A 184 5.38 -6.39 10.60
N ARG A 185 4.64 -6.88 9.60
CA ARG A 185 4.71 -8.29 9.18
C ARG A 185 4.60 -8.43 7.67
N PRO A 186 5.28 -9.42 7.08
CA PRO A 186 5.20 -9.67 5.65
C PRO A 186 3.82 -10.16 5.26
N LEU A 187 3.38 -9.78 4.06
CA LEU A 187 2.24 -10.42 3.44
C LEU A 187 2.72 -11.62 2.63
N HIS A 188 2.03 -12.75 2.80
CA HIS A 188 2.30 -13.96 2.04
C HIS A 188 1.16 -14.27 1.07
N ASP A 189 1.53 -14.71 -0.10
CA ASP A 189 0.59 -15.26 -1.05
C ASP A 189 -0.03 -16.54 -0.45
N PRO A 190 -1.35 -16.60 -0.27
CA PRO A 190 -1.99 -17.73 0.41
C PRO A 190 -1.89 -19.05 -0.35
N ASP A 191 -1.68 -19.00 -1.67
CA ASP A 191 -1.61 -20.20 -2.50
C ASP A 191 -0.19 -20.79 -2.53
N THR A 192 0.82 -19.92 -2.47
CA THR A 192 2.23 -20.34 -2.60
C THR A 192 3.02 -20.24 -1.30
N GLY A 193 2.55 -19.49 -0.31
CA GLY A 193 3.25 -19.18 0.94
C GLY A 193 4.48 -18.30 0.76
N ARG A 194 4.69 -17.70 -0.40
CA ARG A 194 5.83 -16.82 -0.68
C ARG A 194 5.53 -15.38 -0.27
N PRO A 195 6.54 -14.59 0.13
CA PRO A 195 6.37 -13.15 0.32
C PRO A 195 5.75 -12.50 -0.91
N MET A 196 4.71 -11.72 -0.70
CA MET A 196 3.93 -11.09 -1.75
C MET A 196 4.70 -9.90 -2.30
N ARG A 197 4.89 -9.84 -3.61
CA ARG A 197 5.49 -8.70 -4.29
C ARG A 197 4.41 -7.68 -4.68
N PHE A 198 4.85 -6.49 -5.09
CA PHE A 198 3.92 -5.39 -5.39
C PHE A 198 2.79 -5.78 -6.36
N LEU A 199 3.12 -6.37 -7.51
CA LEU A 199 2.07 -6.75 -8.48
C LEU A 199 1.17 -7.88 -7.98
N ASP A 200 1.71 -8.84 -7.21
CA ASP A 200 0.90 -9.91 -6.62
C ASP A 200 -0.12 -9.32 -5.64
N TRP A 201 0.33 -8.38 -4.81
CA TRP A 201 -0.53 -7.65 -3.89
C TRP A 201 -1.59 -6.83 -4.63
N MET A 202 -1.21 -6.10 -5.67
CA MET A 202 -2.13 -5.25 -6.43
C MET A 202 -3.19 -6.07 -7.16
N GLU A 203 -2.82 -7.15 -7.85
CA GLU A 203 -3.76 -8.04 -8.53
C GLU A 203 -4.76 -8.66 -7.54
N ARG A 204 -4.30 -9.16 -6.40
CA ARG A 204 -5.17 -9.73 -5.36
C ARG A 204 -6.08 -8.69 -4.71
N SER A 205 -5.59 -7.49 -4.48
CA SER A 205 -6.39 -6.37 -3.98
C SER A 205 -7.53 -6.05 -4.94
N MET A 206 -7.24 -5.99 -6.24
CA MET A 206 -8.25 -5.78 -7.27
C MET A 206 -9.27 -6.93 -7.35
N ASP A 207 -8.81 -8.19 -7.31
CA ASP A 207 -9.68 -9.37 -7.32
C ASP A 207 -10.67 -9.36 -6.16
N ARG A 208 -10.17 -9.01 -4.98
CA ARG A 208 -11.01 -8.93 -3.80
C ARG A 208 -12.02 -7.78 -3.89
N CYS A 209 -11.60 -6.60 -4.34
CA CYS A 209 -12.49 -5.48 -4.55
C CYS A 209 -13.62 -5.83 -5.52
N CYS A 210 -13.30 -6.50 -6.64
CA CYS A 210 -14.31 -6.96 -7.59
C CYS A 210 -15.29 -7.96 -6.97
N ALA A 211 -14.79 -8.95 -6.23
CA ALA A 211 -15.64 -9.96 -5.59
C ALA A 211 -16.61 -9.34 -4.59
N LEU A 212 -16.14 -8.40 -3.77
CA LEU A 212 -17.00 -7.72 -2.79
C LEU A 212 -18.08 -6.88 -3.46
N LEU A 213 -17.78 -6.23 -4.59
CA LEU A 213 -18.79 -5.52 -5.38
C LEU A 213 -19.85 -6.44 -5.97
N GLU A 214 -19.45 -7.63 -6.47
CA GLU A 214 -20.37 -8.63 -7.03
C GLU A 214 -21.31 -9.17 -5.96
N ASP A 215 -20.83 -9.34 -4.73
CA ASP A 215 -21.62 -9.84 -3.60
C ASP A 215 -22.55 -8.76 -3.00
N GLY A 216 -22.41 -7.49 -3.41
CA GLY A 216 -23.24 -6.38 -2.90
C GLY A 216 -23.00 -6.11 -1.42
N GLU A 217 -21.87 -6.49 -0.89
CA GLU A 217 -21.51 -6.22 0.50
C GLU A 217 -21.23 -4.72 0.67
N GLU A 218 -21.90 -4.10 1.64
CA GLU A 218 -21.55 -2.74 2.07
C GLU A 218 -20.19 -2.76 2.74
N PHE A 219 -19.27 -1.97 2.21
CA PHE A 219 -17.90 -1.96 2.63
C PHE A 219 -17.69 -1.22 3.95
N TYR A 220 -17.39 -1.98 4.98
CA TYR A 220 -16.68 -1.50 6.15
C TYR A 220 -15.25 -2.07 6.12
N PHE A 221 -14.29 -1.23 5.71
CA PHE A 221 -12.83 -1.41 5.82
C PHE A 221 -12.24 -2.80 5.46
N LEU A 222 -11.32 -2.78 4.53
CA LEU A 222 -10.56 -3.94 4.06
C LEU A 222 -9.63 -4.56 5.12
N HIS A 223 -10.16 -5.04 6.22
CA HIS A 223 -9.42 -5.94 7.12
C HIS A 223 -9.01 -7.28 6.46
N ALA A 224 -9.06 -7.33 5.15
CA ALA A 224 -9.07 -8.55 4.39
C ALA A 224 -7.72 -9.23 4.25
N PHE A 225 -6.64 -8.49 4.31
CA PHE A 225 -5.29 -9.05 4.13
C PHE A 225 -4.53 -9.24 5.44
N ALA A 226 -4.99 -8.64 6.51
CA ALA A 226 -4.25 -8.58 7.75
C ALA A 226 -4.61 -9.65 8.78
N ARG A 227 -5.72 -10.35 8.64
CA ARG A 227 -6.06 -11.45 9.54
C ARG A 227 -5.66 -12.79 8.91
N PRO A 228 -4.75 -13.55 9.55
CA PRO A 228 -4.61 -14.96 9.20
C PRO A 228 -5.95 -15.67 9.39
N PRO A 229 -6.27 -16.71 8.61
CA PRO A 229 -7.43 -17.55 8.89
C PRO A 229 -7.31 -18.06 10.33
N MET A 230 -8.41 -17.87 11.09
CA MET A 230 -8.52 -18.44 12.44
C MET A 230 -8.48 -19.95 12.38
#